data_831482fa53c8455c385a2574082624c8
#
_entry.id   831482fa53c8455c385a2574082624c8
#
_cell.length_a   1.000
_cell.length_b   1.000
_cell.length_c   1.000
_cell.angle_alpha   90.00
_cell.angle_beta   90.00
_cell.angle_gamma   90.00
#
_symmetry.space_group_name_H-M   'P 1'
#
loop_
_entity.id
_entity.type
_entity.pdbx_description
1 polymer ?
#
loop_
_entity_poly.entity_id
_entity_poly.type
_entity_poly.pdbx_seq_one_letter_code
_entity_poly.pdbx_strand_id
1 'polypeptide(L)'
;MKIAAKSTKRGLAAGVIALTALSLGTGVSKAQDETIEISLISAPFGTGSYVMGSALEEISKKNDTGVRITHTESPGFVFNIKKLDKEPDLKTNMIVGSGGGVQGLAKAGAEPFDKQYEGLKLIANYNLNSSWLASLDEDIKTLDDLKGKKVAVGRRAQINWAIQPVAILQNGHGFKDGDVDIQYVGTKESVAALLDGTADAAIVGGYIDPVSDRMMLSPQTIEFLASGRKPNHLAWGADNVTKAREAGISMANVTIPAGIDPSISKPMDGFADSVAWMVAPEFSDEVAYKVTKLILENIEQFGDYQATGKLMSPEGMIYGWDIEDIHPGALKAYREAGLID
;
A
#
# COMPACT_ATOMS: atom_id res chain seq x y z
N MET A 1 28.66 21.20 77.39
CA MET A 1 29.77 21.84 78.17
C MET A 1 30.41 22.90 77.29
N LYS A 2 30.23 24.14 77.72
CA LYS A 2 31.07 25.34 77.50
C LYS A 2 31.45 25.73 76.06
N ILE A 3 30.87 26.85 75.51
CA ILE A 3 31.23 28.28 75.78
C ILE A 3 32.52 28.64 74.96
N ALA A 4 32.67 29.67 74.22
CA ALA A 4 32.22 31.06 74.07
C ALA A 4 32.95 31.58 72.86
N ALA A 5 32.54 32.46 72.12
CA ALA A 5 32.30 33.88 72.19
C ALA A 5 33.39 34.73 71.54
N LYS A 6 32.91 35.67 70.68
CA LYS A 6 33.37 37.02 70.42
C LYS A 6 34.71 37.26 69.72
N SER A 7 34.65 38.01 68.60
CA SER A 7 34.94 39.48 68.71
C SER A 7 34.87 40.16 67.35
N THR A 8 34.20 41.23 67.31
CA THR A 8 34.10 42.33 66.35
C THR A 8 35.46 42.94 65.99
N LYS A 9 35.62 43.39 64.71
CA LYS A 9 36.14 44.75 64.45
C LYS A 9 35.80 45.22 62.99
N ARG A 10 35.32 46.41 62.98
CA ARG A 10 34.99 47.26 61.82
C ARG A 10 36.24 47.64 61.02
N GLY A 11 36.10 47.77 59.71
CA GLY A 11 37.02 48.48 58.82
C GLY A 11 36.34 48.91 57.57
N LEU A 12 36.26 50.23 57.39
CA LEU A 12 35.67 50.96 56.27
C LEU A 12 36.54 50.86 55.00
N ALA A 13 35.89 50.98 53.89
CA ALA A 13 36.19 51.83 52.74
C ALA A 13 36.67 51.13 51.45
N ALA A 14 36.00 51.51 50.50
CA ALA A 14 36.36 51.97 49.17
C ALA A 14 35.60 51.25 48.04
N GLY A 15 34.70 52.00 47.43
CA GLY A 15 33.91 51.54 46.27
C GLY A 15 34.80 51.44 45.03
N VAL A 16 34.53 50.37 44.28
CA VAL A 16 34.89 50.27 42.87
C VAL A 16 33.57 49.94 42.14
N ILE A 17 33.10 50.89 41.37
CA ILE A 17 31.97 50.70 40.43
C ILE A 17 32.54 49.89 39.26
N ALA A 18 32.23 48.60 39.22
CA ALA A 18 32.47 47.82 38.04
C ALA A 18 31.19 47.86 37.18
N LEU A 19 31.24 48.55 36.04
CA LEU A 19 30.27 48.46 34.98
C LEU A 19 30.32 47.05 34.40
N THR A 20 29.41 46.22 34.80
CA THR A 20 29.15 44.97 34.09
C THR A 20 28.28 45.26 32.86
N ALA A 21 28.92 45.26 31.68
CA ALA A 21 28.22 45.26 30.40
C ALA A 21 27.40 43.96 30.32
N LEU A 22 26.06 44.11 30.43
CA LEU A 22 25.12 43.04 30.07
C LEU A 22 25.24 42.82 28.55
N SER A 23 26.02 41.86 28.13
CA SER A 23 25.90 41.32 26.79
C SER A 23 24.56 40.58 26.70
N LEU A 24 23.56 41.24 26.13
CA LEU A 24 22.35 40.58 25.61
C LEU A 24 22.79 39.65 24.47
N GLY A 25 23.17 38.43 24.83
CA GLY A 25 23.25 37.33 23.89
C GLY A 25 21.81 37.06 23.41
N THR A 26 21.49 37.53 22.23
CA THR A 26 20.35 37.01 21.48
C THR A 26 20.64 35.59 21.16
N GLY A 27 20.38 34.70 22.12
CA GLY A 27 20.23 33.27 21.86
C GLY A 27 19.04 33.15 20.92
N VAL A 28 19.33 32.96 19.63
CA VAL A 28 18.34 32.38 18.72
C VAL A 28 18.04 31.00 19.29
N SER A 29 16.99 30.91 20.09
CA SER A 29 16.35 29.67 20.43
C SER A 29 15.93 29.07 19.09
N LYS A 30 16.67 28.10 18.56
CA LYS A 30 16.13 27.22 17.54
C LYS A 30 14.89 26.64 18.19
N ALA A 31 13.72 27.09 17.75
CA ALA A 31 12.49 26.38 18.05
C ALA A 31 12.77 24.94 17.61
N GLN A 32 12.82 24.04 18.56
CA GLN A 32 12.84 22.62 18.28
C GLN A 32 11.51 22.36 17.63
N ASP A 33 11.49 22.14 16.31
CA ASP A 33 10.26 21.81 15.60
C ASP A 33 9.62 20.64 16.36
N GLU A 34 8.43 20.87 16.89
CA GLU A 34 7.69 19.88 17.67
C GLU A 34 7.43 18.67 16.78
N THR A 35 7.89 17.48 17.21
CA THR A 35 7.67 16.26 16.46
C THR A 35 6.18 15.94 16.46
N ILE A 36 5.61 15.81 15.28
CA ILE A 36 4.19 15.51 15.08
C ILE A 36 3.97 13.98 15.19
N GLU A 37 3.16 13.57 16.15
CA GLU A 37 2.81 12.16 16.36
C GLU A 37 1.62 11.77 15.46
N ILE A 38 1.79 10.71 14.66
CA ILE A 38 0.81 10.19 13.71
C ILE A 38 0.54 8.72 13.99
N SER A 39 -0.73 8.34 14.03
CA SER A 39 -1.14 6.95 14.11
C SER A 39 -1.19 6.31 12.71
N LEU A 40 -0.79 5.04 12.61
CA LEU A 40 -0.97 4.22 11.42
C LEU A 40 -1.65 2.91 11.80
N ILE A 41 -2.74 2.56 11.14
CA ILE A 41 -3.34 1.24 11.20
C ILE A 41 -3.25 0.56 9.84
N SER A 42 -2.93 -0.73 9.79
CA SER A 42 -2.73 -1.41 8.50
C SER A 42 -3.63 -2.63 8.29
N ALA A 43 -3.22 -3.79 8.76
CA ALA A 43 -3.87 -5.08 8.55
C ALA A 43 -3.52 -6.03 9.70
N PRO A 44 -4.06 -7.27 9.73
CA PRO A 44 -3.73 -8.23 10.78
C PRO A 44 -2.23 -8.56 10.85
N PHE A 45 -1.76 -8.82 12.06
CA PHE A 45 -0.40 -9.28 12.33
C PHE A 45 -0.02 -10.46 11.41
N GLY A 46 1.21 -10.46 10.93
CA GLY A 46 1.75 -11.48 10.03
C GLY A 46 1.40 -11.29 8.55
N THR A 47 0.61 -10.29 8.19
CA THR A 47 0.39 -9.93 6.79
C THR A 47 1.49 -9.02 6.26
N GLY A 48 1.68 -9.01 4.92
CA GLY A 48 2.64 -8.10 4.29
C GLY A 48 2.35 -6.62 4.59
N SER A 49 1.08 -6.23 4.63
CA SER A 49 0.67 -4.86 4.96
C SER A 49 1.00 -4.48 6.41
N TYR A 50 0.92 -5.44 7.35
CA TYR A 50 1.39 -5.23 8.71
C TYR A 50 2.90 -4.97 8.76
N VAL A 51 3.69 -5.80 8.05
CA VAL A 51 5.16 -5.66 8.02
C VAL A 51 5.55 -4.31 7.40
N MET A 52 4.90 -3.89 6.31
CA MET A 52 5.17 -2.59 5.68
C MET A 52 4.77 -1.41 6.57
N GLY A 53 3.69 -1.52 7.35
CA GLY A 53 3.32 -0.51 8.35
C GLY A 53 4.37 -0.39 9.46
N SER A 54 4.87 -1.52 9.98
CA SER A 54 5.95 -1.55 10.96
C SER A 54 7.26 -1.00 10.39
N ALA A 55 7.56 -1.26 9.11
CA ALA A 55 8.72 -0.68 8.43
C ALA A 55 8.64 0.85 8.39
N LEU A 56 7.48 1.41 8.02
CA LEU A 56 7.28 2.85 7.98
C LEU A 56 7.42 3.49 9.37
N GLU A 57 6.91 2.84 10.42
CA GLU A 57 7.13 3.26 11.81
C GLU A 57 8.62 3.32 12.14
N GLU A 58 9.36 2.24 11.89
CA GLU A 58 10.80 2.17 12.20
C GLU A 58 11.63 3.17 11.38
N ILE A 59 11.28 3.38 10.10
CA ILE A 59 11.92 4.40 9.26
C ILE A 59 11.65 5.80 9.83
N SER A 60 10.42 6.09 10.29
CA SER A 60 10.09 7.38 10.90
C SER A 60 10.84 7.65 12.20
N LYS A 61 11.15 6.59 12.97
CA LYS A 61 11.96 6.70 14.21
C LYS A 61 13.44 6.96 13.95
N LYS A 62 13.96 6.42 12.85
CA LYS A 62 15.38 6.54 12.49
C LYS A 62 15.74 7.86 11.82
N ASN A 63 14.75 8.53 11.21
CA ASN A 63 14.94 9.74 10.44
C ASN A 63 14.23 10.92 11.11
N ASP A 64 14.97 11.99 11.39
CA ASP A 64 14.44 13.22 12.02
C ASP A 64 13.77 14.11 10.95
N THR A 65 12.53 13.79 10.62
CA THR A 65 11.71 14.53 9.64
C THR A 65 10.63 15.42 10.29
N GLY A 66 10.63 15.50 11.62
CA GLY A 66 9.58 16.20 12.38
C GLY A 66 8.26 15.43 12.42
N VAL A 67 8.23 14.14 11.98
CA VAL A 67 7.05 13.27 12.07
C VAL A 67 7.48 11.95 12.69
N ARG A 68 6.68 11.47 13.64
CA ARG A 68 6.81 10.15 14.26
C ARG A 68 5.55 9.35 14.04
N ILE A 69 5.71 8.16 13.47
CA ILE A 69 4.59 7.26 13.19
C ILE A 69 4.56 6.15 14.23
N THR A 70 3.38 5.88 14.79
CA THR A 70 3.11 4.73 15.65
C THR A 70 2.15 3.80 14.92
N HIS A 71 2.62 2.58 14.63
CA HIS A 71 1.87 1.59 13.89
C HIS A 71 1.16 0.60 14.83
N THR A 72 -0.08 0.26 14.47
CA THR A 72 -0.85 -0.81 15.11
C THR A 72 -1.55 -1.69 14.08
N GLU A 73 -1.82 -2.94 14.47
CA GLU A 73 -2.61 -3.83 13.63
C GLU A 73 -4.07 -3.39 13.53
N SER A 74 -4.76 -3.88 12.50
CA SER A 74 -6.20 -3.74 12.36
C SER A 74 -6.82 -5.00 11.74
N PRO A 75 -8.14 -5.19 11.81
CA PRO A 75 -8.82 -6.28 11.12
C PRO A 75 -8.70 -6.25 9.59
N GLY A 76 -8.23 -5.14 9.00
CA GLY A 76 -8.01 -4.98 7.56
C GLY A 76 -8.65 -3.73 6.97
N PHE A 77 -8.50 -3.56 5.67
CA PHE A 77 -8.78 -2.31 4.96
C PHE A 77 -10.23 -1.84 5.03
N VAL A 78 -11.18 -2.76 5.00
CA VAL A 78 -12.62 -2.43 5.17
C VAL A 78 -12.87 -1.83 6.55
N PHE A 79 -12.29 -2.43 7.59
CA PHE A 79 -12.36 -1.89 8.95
C PHE A 79 -11.73 -0.50 9.03
N ASN A 80 -10.59 -0.28 8.38
CA ASN A 80 -9.86 0.98 8.43
C ASN A 80 -10.70 2.14 7.87
N ILE A 81 -11.38 1.92 6.73
CA ILE A 81 -12.27 2.91 6.13
C ILE A 81 -13.46 3.21 7.05
N LYS A 82 -14.13 2.15 7.55
CA LYS A 82 -15.28 2.28 8.47
C LYS A 82 -14.89 2.98 9.78
N LYS A 83 -13.66 2.76 10.26
CA LYS A 83 -13.15 3.41 11.47
C LYS A 83 -13.01 4.92 11.30
N LEU A 84 -12.41 5.39 10.21
CA LEU A 84 -12.28 6.83 9.94
C LEU A 84 -13.63 7.53 9.76
N ASP A 85 -14.61 6.85 9.17
CA ASP A 85 -15.98 7.38 9.04
C ASP A 85 -16.68 7.48 10.41
N LYS A 86 -16.47 6.49 11.28
CA LYS A 86 -17.09 6.42 12.61
C LYS A 86 -16.43 7.36 13.63
N GLU A 87 -15.14 7.63 13.49
CA GLU A 87 -14.32 8.41 14.43
C GLU A 87 -13.66 9.60 13.67
N PRO A 88 -14.44 10.67 13.37
CA PRO A 88 -13.96 11.77 12.54
C PRO A 88 -12.71 12.50 13.06
N ASP A 89 -12.50 12.50 14.37
CA ASP A 89 -11.32 13.12 14.99
C ASP A 89 -10.00 12.45 14.55
N LEU A 90 -10.06 11.20 14.08
CA LEU A 90 -8.90 10.48 13.57
C LEU A 90 -8.51 10.92 12.16
N LYS A 91 -9.39 11.58 11.42
CA LYS A 91 -9.17 11.96 10.02
C LYS A 91 -7.96 12.89 9.84
N THR A 92 -7.63 13.66 10.86
CA THR A 92 -6.56 14.67 10.79
C THR A 92 -5.18 14.14 11.18
N ASN A 93 -5.09 12.94 11.80
CA ASN A 93 -3.84 12.42 12.37
C ASN A 93 -3.63 10.91 12.19
N MET A 94 -4.45 10.25 11.36
CA MET A 94 -4.33 8.80 11.13
C MET A 94 -4.09 8.47 9.67
N ILE A 95 -3.04 7.68 9.43
CA ILE A 95 -2.78 6.99 8.18
C ILE A 95 -3.42 5.60 8.27
N VAL A 96 -4.00 5.14 7.18
CA VAL A 96 -4.61 3.81 7.11
C VAL A 96 -4.07 2.99 5.94
N GLY A 97 -3.89 1.71 6.14
CA GLY A 97 -3.70 0.76 5.05
C GLY A 97 -5.01 0.61 4.27
N SER A 98 -4.94 0.74 2.95
CA SER A 98 -6.05 0.58 2.02
C SER A 98 -5.53 0.21 0.63
N GLY A 99 -6.29 0.46 -0.43
CA GLY A 99 -5.88 0.22 -1.81
C GLY A 99 -6.99 0.57 -2.80
N GLY A 100 -6.64 0.60 -4.08
CA GLY A 100 -7.54 1.04 -5.14
C GLY A 100 -8.83 0.25 -5.22
N GLY A 101 -8.73 -1.07 -5.24
CA GLY A 101 -9.91 -1.94 -5.34
C GLY A 101 -10.87 -1.79 -4.16
N VAL A 102 -10.36 -1.72 -2.92
CA VAL A 102 -11.22 -1.54 -1.75
C VAL A 102 -11.83 -0.13 -1.69
N GLN A 103 -11.10 0.89 -2.16
CA GLN A 103 -11.63 2.25 -2.29
C GLN A 103 -12.79 2.31 -3.31
N GLY A 104 -12.65 1.62 -4.44
CA GLY A 104 -13.72 1.52 -5.44
C GLY A 104 -15.01 0.95 -4.84
N LEU A 105 -14.92 -0.16 -4.10
CA LEU A 105 -16.06 -0.75 -3.40
C LEU A 105 -16.66 0.18 -2.35
N ALA A 106 -15.83 0.89 -1.58
CA ALA A 106 -16.27 1.82 -0.56
C ALA A 106 -17.04 3.02 -1.16
N LYS A 107 -16.50 3.62 -2.23
CA LYS A 107 -17.14 4.72 -2.96
C LYS A 107 -18.48 4.28 -3.58
N ALA A 108 -18.57 3.06 -4.07
CA ALA A 108 -19.78 2.49 -4.64
C ALA A 108 -20.81 2.04 -3.58
N GLY A 109 -20.42 1.86 -2.32
CA GLY A 109 -21.26 1.24 -1.29
C GLY A 109 -21.54 -0.23 -1.56
N ALA A 110 -20.66 -0.90 -2.33
CA ALA A 110 -20.77 -2.31 -2.66
C ALA A 110 -20.23 -3.19 -1.52
N GLU A 111 -20.74 -4.43 -1.42
CA GLU A 111 -20.26 -5.37 -0.40
C GLU A 111 -18.71 -5.44 -0.37
N PRO A 112 -18.07 -5.38 0.80
CA PRO A 112 -18.62 -5.54 2.17
C PRO A 112 -19.00 -4.22 2.87
N PHE A 113 -19.21 -3.15 2.12
CA PHE A 113 -19.67 -1.86 2.63
C PHE A 113 -21.21 -1.79 2.64
N ASP A 114 -21.76 -1.11 3.63
CA ASP A 114 -23.19 -0.97 3.92
C ASP A 114 -23.78 0.35 3.40
N LYS A 115 -22.92 1.27 2.95
CA LYS A 115 -23.24 2.57 2.37
C LYS A 115 -22.07 3.04 1.51
N GLN A 116 -22.24 4.14 0.81
CA GLN A 116 -21.14 4.86 0.19
C GLN A 116 -20.28 5.54 1.27
N TYR A 117 -18.98 5.43 1.12
CA TYR A 117 -17.98 6.07 1.99
C TYR A 117 -17.23 7.13 1.21
N GLU A 118 -16.83 8.19 1.90
CA GLU A 118 -15.94 9.19 1.33
C GLU A 118 -14.61 8.55 0.92
N GLY A 119 -14.11 8.90 -0.26
CA GLY A 119 -12.84 8.38 -0.75
C GLY A 119 -11.66 8.92 0.05
N LEU A 120 -10.73 8.03 0.41
CA LEU A 120 -9.45 8.42 0.97
C LEU A 120 -8.52 8.96 -0.11
N LYS A 121 -7.50 9.70 0.31
CA LYS A 121 -6.45 10.25 -0.55
C LYS A 121 -5.15 9.46 -0.40
N LEU A 122 -4.45 9.24 -1.50
CA LEU A 122 -3.21 8.49 -1.54
C LEU A 122 -2.07 9.26 -0.88
N ILE A 123 -1.31 8.57 -0.03
CA ILE A 123 0.05 8.97 0.38
C ILE A 123 1.05 8.23 -0.52
N ALA A 124 1.02 6.89 -0.55
CA ALA A 124 1.90 6.10 -1.38
C ALA A 124 1.39 4.66 -1.54
N ASN A 125 1.52 4.08 -2.73
CA ASN A 125 1.50 2.63 -2.89
C ASN A 125 2.77 2.04 -2.25
N TYR A 126 2.62 0.91 -1.57
CA TYR A 126 3.76 0.11 -1.10
C TYR A 126 3.82 -1.28 -1.72
N ASN A 127 2.74 -1.72 -2.37
CA ASN A 127 2.69 -2.91 -3.22
C ASN A 127 1.71 -2.69 -4.36
N LEU A 128 1.98 -3.32 -5.50
CA LEU A 128 1.06 -3.49 -6.61
C LEU A 128 0.89 -4.98 -6.84
N ASN A 129 -0.33 -5.48 -6.59
CA ASN A 129 -0.66 -6.89 -6.75
C ASN A 129 -1.17 -7.15 -8.17
N SER A 130 -0.68 -8.20 -8.81
CA SER A 130 -1.13 -8.61 -10.13
C SER A 130 -1.48 -10.09 -10.12
N SER A 131 -2.58 -10.48 -10.76
CA SER A 131 -2.97 -11.86 -10.90
C SER A 131 -3.49 -12.16 -12.30
N TRP A 132 -3.42 -13.43 -12.71
CA TRP A 132 -3.91 -13.90 -14.00
C TRP A 132 -4.35 -15.36 -13.88
N LEU A 133 -4.98 -15.89 -14.91
CA LEU A 133 -5.39 -17.29 -14.95
C LEU A 133 -4.30 -18.17 -15.58
N ALA A 134 -4.16 -19.36 -15.04
CA ALA A 134 -3.33 -20.42 -15.62
C ALA A 134 -4.16 -21.70 -15.80
N SER A 135 -3.90 -22.45 -16.86
CA SER A 135 -4.51 -23.73 -17.14
C SER A 135 -3.45 -24.79 -17.44
N LEU A 136 -3.72 -26.06 -17.08
CA LEU A 136 -2.92 -27.23 -17.46
C LEU A 136 -3.50 -27.97 -18.66
N ASP A 137 -4.67 -27.56 -19.14
CA ASP A 137 -5.31 -28.08 -20.36
C ASP A 137 -4.67 -27.38 -21.57
N GLU A 138 -4.08 -28.17 -22.49
CA GLU A 138 -3.41 -27.67 -23.70
C GLU A 138 -4.35 -26.94 -24.66
N ASP A 139 -5.66 -27.19 -24.55
CA ASP A 139 -6.69 -26.56 -25.38
C ASP A 139 -7.17 -25.22 -24.83
N ILE A 140 -6.87 -24.88 -23.58
CA ILE A 140 -7.22 -23.59 -22.94
C ILE A 140 -6.04 -22.63 -23.07
N LYS A 141 -6.11 -21.68 -24.00
CA LYS A 141 -5.06 -20.70 -24.32
C LYS A 141 -5.49 -19.25 -24.22
N THR A 142 -6.78 -19.00 -24.27
CA THR A 142 -7.39 -17.67 -24.24
C THR A 142 -8.56 -17.64 -23.26
N LEU A 143 -9.08 -16.46 -22.97
CA LEU A 143 -10.28 -16.34 -22.13
C LEU A 143 -11.52 -16.96 -22.78
N ASP A 144 -11.62 -16.95 -24.13
CA ASP A 144 -12.74 -17.57 -24.86
C ASP A 144 -12.85 -19.07 -24.58
N ASP A 145 -11.74 -19.76 -24.39
CA ASP A 145 -11.68 -21.20 -24.14
C ASP A 145 -12.21 -21.57 -22.75
N LEU A 146 -12.46 -20.59 -21.87
CA LEU A 146 -13.02 -20.81 -20.54
C LEU A 146 -14.53 -21.04 -20.53
N LYS A 147 -15.22 -20.87 -21.67
CA LYS A 147 -16.67 -21.09 -21.73
C LYS A 147 -17.02 -22.54 -21.40
N GLY A 148 -17.92 -22.71 -20.41
CA GLY A 148 -18.30 -24.03 -19.88
C GLY A 148 -17.27 -24.70 -18.96
N LYS A 149 -16.18 -24.00 -18.64
CA LYS A 149 -15.07 -24.50 -17.81
C LYS A 149 -15.21 -24.05 -16.36
N LYS A 150 -14.52 -24.76 -15.45
CA LYS A 150 -14.42 -24.45 -14.02
C LYS A 150 -13.19 -23.60 -13.77
N VAL A 151 -13.38 -22.41 -13.23
CA VAL A 151 -12.31 -21.47 -12.93
C VAL A 151 -12.23 -21.22 -11.42
N ALA A 152 -11.16 -21.70 -10.79
CA ALA A 152 -10.91 -21.52 -9.36
C ALA A 152 -10.24 -20.18 -9.09
N VAL A 153 -10.86 -19.37 -8.23
CA VAL A 153 -10.37 -18.04 -7.83
C VAL A 153 -10.22 -17.95 -6.32
N GLY A 154 -9.74 -16.82 -5.83
CA GLY A 154 -9.67 -16.51 -4.41
C GLY A 154 -11.04 -16.52 -3.72
N ARG A 155 -11.06 -16.26 -2.41
CA ARG A 155 -12.32 -16.12 -1.65
C ARG A 155 -13.08 -14.88 -2.12
N ARG A 156 -14.41 -14.89 -2.02
CA ARG A 156 -15.29 -13.81 -2.53
C ARG A 156 -14.88 -12.40 -2.13
N ALA A 157 -14.31 -12.21 -0.94
CA ALA A 157 -13.88 -10.90 -0.46
C ALA A 157 -12.45 -10.49 -0.86
N GLN A 158 -11.72 -11.35 -1.58
CA GLN A 158 -10.36 -11.04 -2.02
C GLN A 158 -10.39 -10.21 -3.30
N ILE A 159 -9.93 -8.96 -3.20
CA ILE A 159 -10.00 -7.98 -4.30
C ILE A 159 -9.23 -8.50 -5.53
N ASN A 160 -7.92 -8.62 -5.41
CA ASN A 160 -7.04 -8.96 -6.53
C ASN A 160 -7.17 -10.43 -7.01
N TRP A 161 -7.59 -11.32 -6.12
CA TRP A 161 -7.63 -12.76 -6.40
C TRP A 161 -9.01 -13.29 -6.79
N ALA A 162 -10.07 -12.48 -6.67
CA ALA A 162 -11.43 -12.87 -6.98
C ALA A 162 -12.25 -11.74 -7.60
N ILE A 163 -12.45 -10.62 -6.93
CA ILE A 163 -13.39 -9.56 -7.37
C ILE A 163 -12.95 -9.00 -8.72
N GLN A 164 -11.70 -8.55 -8.84
CA GLN A 164 -11.16 -8.00 -10.08
C GLN A 164 -11.07 -9.03 -11.21
N PRO A 165 -10.54 -10.26 -11.02
CA PRO A 165 -10.59 -11.32 -12.03
C PRO A 165 -11.99 -11.60 -12.55
N VAL A 166 -12.95 -11.76 -11.67
CA VAL A 166 -14.35 -12.04 -12.07
C VAL A 166 -14.94 -10.85 -12.81
N ALA A 167 -14.67 -9.62 -12.38
CA ALA A 167 -15.11 -8.42 -13.09
C ALA A 167 -14.49 -8.31 -14.51
N ILE A 168 -13.24 -8.70 -14.68
CA ILE A 168 -12.62 -8.74 -16.01
C ILE A 168 -13.31 -9.79 -16.87
N LEU A 169 -13.62 -10.98 -16.36
CA LEU A 169 -14.34 -12.01 -17.10
C LEU A 169 -15.74 -11.56 -17.49
N GLN A 170 -16.49 -10.95 -16.56
CA GLN A 170 -17.90 -10.58 -16.78
C GLN A 170 -18.05 -9.23 -17.50
N ASN A 171 -17.44 -8.17 -16.95
CA ASN A 171 -17.63 -6.81 -17.46
C ASN A 171 -16.64 -6.48 -18.60
N GLY A 172 -15.43 -7.02 -18.54
CA GLY A 172 -14.38 -6.81 -19.53
C GLY A 172 -14.56 -7.70 -20.75
N HIS A 173 -14.48 -9.00 -20.55
CA HIS A 173 -14.57 -10.01 -21.62
C HIS A 173 -16.02 -10.24 -22.06
N GLY A 174 -16.99 -10.08 -21.16
CA GLY A 174 -18.42 -10.12 -21.47
C GLY A 174 -19.10 -11.46 -21.23
N PHE A 175 -18.49 -12.36 -20.46
CA PHE A 175 -19.16 -13.59 -20.02
C PHE A 175 -20.43 -13.28 -19.22
N LYS A 176 -21.47 -14.05 -19.50
CA LYS A 176 -22.74 -13.99 -18.74
C LYS A 176 -22.71 -14.98 -17.58
N ASP A 177 -23.62 -14.79 -16.64
CA ASP A 177 -23.81 -15.74 -15.55
C ASP A 177 -24.06 -17.14 -16.13
N GLY A 178 -23.24 -18.09 -15.65
CA GLY A 178 -23.28 -19.49 -16.11
C GLY A 178 -22.42 -19.81 -17.34
N ASP A 179 -21.82 -18.82 -18.03
CA ASP A 179 -20.87 -19.07 -19.11
C ASP A 179 -19.58 -19.72 -18.59
N VAL A 180 -19.17 -19.38 -17.36
CA VAL A 180 -18.01 -19.94 -16.66
C VAL A 180 -18.42 -20.33 -15.24
N ASP A 181 -18.04 -21.52 -14.79
CA ASP A 181 -18.27 -21.98 -13.40
C ASP A 181 -17.19 -21.40 -12.46
N ILE A 182 -17.46 -20.26 -11.83
CA ILE A 182 -16.52 -19.59 -10.92
C ILE A 182 -16.56 -20.23 -9.53
N GLN A 183 -15.44 -20.83 -9.13
CA GLN A 183 -15.25 -21.50 -7.85
C GLN A 183 -14.45 -20.62 -6.89
N TYR A 184 -15.12 -20.06 -5.86
CA TYR A 184 -14.50 -19.20 -4.85
C TYR A 184 -13.93 -20.05 -3.71
N VAL A 185 -12.69 -20.49 -3.82
CA VAL A 185 -12.06 -21.42 -2.88
C VAL A 185 -10.99 -20.75 -1.98
N GLY A 186 -10.11 -19.97 -2.56
CA GLY A 186 -8.95 -19.34 -1.92
C GLY A 186 -7.73 -19.49 -2.79
N THR A 187 -6.71 -18.68 -2.59
CA THR A 187 -5.55 -18.63 -3.50
C THR A 187 -4.72 -19.91 -3.49
N LYS A 188 -4.53 -20.54 -2.34
CA LYS A 188 -3.83 -21.81 -2.23
C LYS A 188 -4.69 -22.97 -2.74
N GLU A 189 -5.95 -22.96 -2.36
CA GLU A 189 -6.93 -23.97 -2.75
C GLU A 189 -7.22 -23.94 -4.26
N SER A 190 -7.15 -22.75 -4.92
CA SER A 190 -7.34 -22.63 -6.38
C SER A 190 -6.22 -23.33 -7.15
N VAL A 191 -4.98 -23.15 -6.70
CA VAL A 191 -3.82 -23.85 -7.28
C VAL A 191 -3.93 -25.36 -7.05
N ALA A 192 -4.33 -25.81 -5.86
CA ALA A 192 -4.55 -27.22 -5.57
C ALA A 192 -5.63 -27.83 -6.49
N ALA A 193 -6.76 -27.12 -6.67
CA ALA A 193 -7.84 -27.56 -7.55
C ALA A 193 -7.38 -27.74 -9.02
N LEU A 194 -6.49 -26.86 -9.50
CA LEU A 194 -5.89 -27.00 -10.83
C LEU A 194 -4.97 -28.22 -10.93
N LEU A 195 -4.12 -28.42 -9.91
CA LEU A 195 -3.18 -29.56 -9.88
C LEU A 195 -3.90 -30.91 -9.78
N ASP A 196 -5.01 -30.95 -9.03
CA ASP A 196 -5.85 -32.12 -8.82
C ASP A 196 -6.83 -32.38 -9.98
N GLY A 197 -6.93 -31.44 -10.96
CA GLY A 197 -7.85 -31.58 -12.11
C GLY A 197 -9.32 -31.36 -11.74
N THR A 198 -9.62 -30.74 -10.59
CA THR A 198 -10.99 -30.39 -10.18
C THR A 198 -11.42 -29.01 -10.69
N ALA A 199 -10.46 -28.19 -11.14
CA ALA A 199 -10.68 -26.98 -11.91
C ALA A 199 -9.89 -27.01 -13.22
N ASP A 200 -10.43 -26.37 -14.27
CA ASP A 200 -9.81 -26.29 -15.60
C ASP A 200 -8.79 -25.14 -15.69
N ALA A 201 -9.03 -24.07 -14.93
CA ALA A 201 -8.11 -22.95 -14.77
C ALA A 201 -8.11 -22.44 -13.33
N ALA A 202 -7.02 -21.81 -12.91
CA ALA A 202 -6.89 -21.25 -11.57
C ALA A 202 -6.19 -19.89 -11.57
N ILE A 203 -6.49 -19.07 -10.56
CA ILE A 203 -5.84 -17.78 -10.36
C ILE A 203 -4.43 -17.99 -9.80
N VAL A 204 -3.45 -17.37 -10.44
CA VAL A 204 -2.05 -17.25 -10.04
C VAL A 204 -1.61 -15.80 -10.10
N GLY A 205 -0.44 -15.45 -9.58
CA GLY A 205 0.01 -14.06 -9.62
C GLY A 205 1.15 -13.74 -8.67
N GLY A 206 1.31 -12.46 -8.38
CA GLY A 206 2.37 -11.95 -7.54
C GLY A 206 2.30 -10.44 -7.34
N TYR A 207 3.46 -9.84 -7.20
CA TYR A 207 3.67 -8.42 -6.95
C TYR A 207 4.51 -7.85 -8.08
N ILE A 208 4.18 -6.67 -8.57
CA ILE A 208 4.81 -6.05 -9.72
C ILE A 208 5.25 -4.63 -9.42
N ASP A 209 6.41 -4.25 -9.96
CA ASP A 209 6.76 -2.86 -10.23
C ASP A 209 6.61 -2.64 -11.75
N PRO A 210 5.52 -2.03 -12.20
CA PRO A 210 5.21 -1.92 -13.62
C PRO A 210 6.12 -0.94 -14.35
N VAL A 211 6.87 -0.11 -13.61
CA VAL A 211 7.76 0.90 -14.20
C VAL A 211 9.11 0.29 -14.60
N SER A 212 9.60 -0.66 -13.79
CA SER A 212 10.89 -1.32 -14.03
C SER A 212 10.76 -2.76 -14.53
N ASP A 213 9.55 -3.21 -14.89
CA ASP A 213 9.25 -4.58 -15.32
C ASP A 213 9.73 -5.66 -14.34
N ARG A 214 9.82 -5.31 -13.03
CA ARG A 214 10.19 -6.26 -11.98
C ARG A 214 8.95 -6.91 -11.39
N MET A 215 9.04 -8.21 -11.18
CA MET A 215 7.95 -8.97 -10.57
C MET A 215 8.48 -10.03 -9.59
N MET A 216 7.73 -10.26 -8.51
CA MET A 216 7.91 -11.36 -7.58
C MET A 216 6.65 -12.19 -7.57
N LEU A 217 6.77 -13.48 -7.86
CA LEU A 217 5.65 -14.41 -7.79
C LEU A 217 5.21 -14.62 -6.34
N SER A 218 3.91 -14.80 -6.14
CA SER A 218 3.36 -15.15 -4.84
C SER A 218 3.76 -16.57 -4.42
N PRO A 219 3.81 -16.88 -3.11
CA PRO A 219 4.21 -18.20 -2.63
C PRO A 219 3.43 -19.36 -3.28
N GLN A 220 2.11 -19.21 -3.42
CA GLN A 220 1.27 -20.25 -4.05
C GLN A 220 1.54 -20.39 -5.56
N THR A 221 1.91 -19.31 -6.25
CA THR A 221 2.32 -19.37 -7.65
C THR A 221 3.67 -20.07 -7.78
N ILE A 222 4.62 -19.80 -6.90
CA ILE A 222 5.92 -20.50 -6.85
C ILE A 222 5.69 -21.99 -6.58
N GLU A 223 4.84 -22.36 -5.62
CA GLU A 223 4.48 -23.75 -5.31
C GLU A 223 3.87 -24.45 -6.53
N PHE A 224 2.97 -23.78 -7.26
CA PHE A 224 2.39 -24.29 -8.50
C PHE A 224 3.45 -24.59 -9.56
N LEU A 225 4.32 -23.64 -9.84
CA LEU A 225 5.37 -23.80 -10.86
C LEU A 225 6.41 -24.85 -10.47
N ALA A 226 6.68 -25.01 -9.16
CA ALA A 226 7.56 -26.08 -8.64
C ALA A 226 7.00 -27.49 -8.84
N SER A 227 5.72 -27.63 -9.20
CA SER A 227 5.13 -28.94 -9.57
C SER A 227 5.72 -29.55 -10.84
N GLY A 228 6.47 -28.75 -11.63
CA GLY A 228 7.06 -29.18 -12.92
C GLY A 228 6.04 -29.25 -14.06
N ARG A 229 4.77 -28.91 -13.81
CA ARG A 229 3.76 -28.82 -14.87
C ARG A 229 4.02 -27.59 -15.73
N LYS A 230 3.60 -27.63 -16.98
CA LYS A 230 3.74 -26.52 -17.95
C LYS A 230 2.37 -25.90 -18.19
N PRO A 231 2.05 -24.78 -17.53
CA PRO A 231 0.77 -24.11 -17.71
C PRO A 231 0.73 -23.27 -18.99
N ASN A 232 -0.47 -23.10 -19.53
CA ASN A 232 -0.83 -21.97 -20.35
C ASN A 232 -1.21 -20.80 -19.42
N HIS A 233 -0.61 -19.66 -19.59
CA HIS A 233 -0.99 -18.42 -18.89
C HIS A 233 -1.92 -17.61 -19.77
N LEU A 234 -3.07 -17.21 -19.23
CA LEU A 234 -4.10 -16.48 -19.96
C LEU A 234 -3.98 -14.98 -19.70
N ALA A 235 -3.65 -14.23 -20.74
CA ALA A 235 -3.64 -12.76 -20.68
C ALA A 235 -5.06 -12.23 -20.50
N TRP A 236 -5.21 -11.21 -19.66
CA TRP A 236 -6.51 -10.55 -19.48
C TRP A 236 -6.93 -9.74 -20.72
N GLY A 237 -5.97 -9.19 -21.47
CA GLY A 237 -6.20 -8.21 -22.55
C GLY A 237 -6.44 -6.81 -21.99
N ALA A 238 -5.68 -5.83 -22.47
CA ALA A 238 -5.73 -4.45 -21.99
C ALA A 238 -7.13 -3.84 -22.11
N ASP A 239 -7.85 -4.14 -23.21
CA ASP A 239 -9.23 -3.66 -23.42
C ASP A 239 -10.21 -4.22 -22.39
N ASN A 240 -10.07 -5.51 -22.01
CA ASN A 240 -10.93 -6.13 -21.01
C ASN A 240 -10.70 -5.53 -19.63
N VAL A 241 -9.44 -5.27 -19.26
CA VAL A 241 -9.10 -4.57 -18.02
C VAL A 241 -9.70 -3.16 -18.01
N THR A 242 -9.57 -2.43 -19.12
CA THR A 242 -10.13 -1.08 -19.27
C THR A 242 -11.65 -1.08 -19.13
N LYS A 243 -12.37 -1.98 -19.81
CA LYS A 243 -13.83 -2.10 -19.68
C LYS A 243 -14.30 -2.45 -18.28
N ALA A 244 -13.59 -3.35 -17.59
CA ALA A 244 -13.88 -3.69 -16.20
C ALA A 244 -13.70 -2.49 -15.26
N ARG A 245 -12.66 -1.67 -15.50
CA ARG A 245 -12.43 -0.41 -14.78
C ARG A 245 -13.54 0.61 -15.04
N GLU A 246 -13.95 0.79 -16.30
CA GLU A 246 -15.06 1.67 -16.69
C GLU A 246 -16.41 1.22 -16.08
N ALA A 247 -16.57 -0.08 -15.81
CA ALA A 247 -17.70 -0.62 -15.07
C ALA A 247 -17.63 -0.38 -13.54
N GLY A 248 -16.60 0.33 -13.05
CA GLY A 248 -16.50 0.78 -11.66
C GLY A 248 -15.57 -0.08 -10.77
N ILE A 249 -14.83 -1.02 -11.34
CA ILE A 249 -13.89 -1.85 -10.57
C ILE A 249 -12.47 -1.26 -10.70
N SER A 250 -12.01 -0.60 -9.64
CA SER A 250 -10.69 0.05 -9.64
C SER A 250 -9.55 -0.95 -9.85
N MET A 251 -8.75 -0.71 -10.88
CA MET A 251 -7.51 -1.43 -11.22
C MET A 251 -6.74 -0.64 -12.29
N ALA A 252 -5.45 -0.91 -12.45
CA ALA A 252 -4.62 -0.32 -13.48
C ALA A 252 -4.19 -1.38 -14.51
N ASN A 253 -4.06 -0.98 -15.78
CA ASN A 253 -3.43 -1.82 -16.80
C ASN A 253 -1.94 -1.96 -16.51
N VAL A 254 -1.40 -3.17 -16.61
CA VAL A 254 0.04 -3.46 -16.55
C VAL A 254 0.42 -4.50 -17.58
N THR A 255 1.71 -4.58 -17.86
CA THR A 255 2.29 -5.67 -18.64
C THR A 255 2.98 -6.65 -17.68
N ILE A 256 2.57 -7.91 -17.69
CA ILE A 256 3.28 -8.99 -17.01
C ILE A 256 4.53 -9.30 -17.83
N PRO A 257 5.75 -9.17 -17.27
CA PRO A 257 6.97 -9.30 -18.05
C PRO A 257 7.23 -10.75 -18.49
N ALA A 258 7.85 -10.91 -19.65
CA ALA A 258 8.34 -12.21 -20.08
C ALA A 258 9.45 -12.72 -19.16
N GLY A 259 9.55 -14.06 -19.04
CA GLY A 259 10.66 -14.71 -18.34
C GLY A 259 10.53 -14.76 -16.82
N ILE A 260 9.43 -14.25 -16.23
CA ILE A 260 9.12 -14.46 -14.80
C ILE A 260 8.84 -15.93 -14.49
N ASP A 261 8.41 -16.65 -15.49
CA ASP A 261 8.30 -18.11 -15.57
C ASP A 261 8.71 -18.55 -16.98
N PRO A 262 9.36 -19.72 -17.16
CA PRO A 262 9.77 -20.20 -18.50
C PRO A 262 8.62 -20.38 -19.49
N SER A 263 7.37 -20.58 -19.03
CA SER A 263 6.18 -20.69 -19.87
C SER A 263 5.64 -19.33 -20.35
N ILE A 264 6.04 -18.23 -19.70
CA ILE A 264 5.71 -16.87 -20.13
C ILE A 264 6.85 -16.35 -21.03
N SER A 265 6.84 -16.78 -22.31
CA SER A 265 7.90 -16.43 -23.26
C SER A 265 7.76 -15.03 -23.89
N LYS A 266 6.61 -14.39 -23.74
CA LYS A 266 6.31 -13.03 -24.22
C LYS A 266 5.59 -12.26 -23.15
N PRO A 267 5.74 -10.91 -23.10
CA PRO A 267 4.92 -10.08 -22.22
C PRO A 267 3.44 -10.32 -22.49
N MET A 268 2.61 -10.22 -21.45
CA MET A 268 1.16 -10.39 -21.57
C MET A 268 0.43 -9.28 -20.82
N ASP A 269 -0.75 -8.90 -21.34
CA ASP A 269 -1.60 -7.89 -20.73
C ASP A 269 -2.15 -8.40 -19.39
N GLY A 270 -2.02 -7.57 -18.37
CA GLY A 270 -2.44 -7.83 -17.01
C GLY A 270 -3.10 -6.63 -16.36
N PHE A 271 -3.45 -6.78 -15.11
CA PHE A 271 -3.89 -5.68 -14.26
C PHE A 271 -3.09 -5.64 -12.97
N ALA A 272 -3.06 -4.48 -12.34
CA ALA A 272 -2.57 -4.33 -10.98
C ALA A 272 -3.59 -3.66 -10.08
N ASP A 273 -3.65 -4.13 -8.83
CA ASP A 273 -4.37 -3.50 -7.73
C ASP A 273 -3.37 -2.90 -6.75
N SER A 274 -3.60 -1.65 -6.36
CA SER A 274 -2.73 -0.96 -5.42
C SER A 274 -3.01 -1.38 -3.98
N VAL A 275 -1.95 -1.51 -3.21
CA VAL A 275 -1.97 -1.60 -1.75
C VAL A 275 -1.19 -0.43 -1.23
N ALA A 276 -1.85 0.44 -0.44
CA ALA A 276 -1.37 1.79 -0.21
C ALA A 276 -1.54 2.26 1.24
N TRP A 277 -0.75 3.24 1.63
CA TRP A 277 -1.02 4.12 2.75
C TRP A 277 -1.87 5.28 2.25
N MET A 278 -2.98 5.49 2.93
CA MET A 278 -3.97 6.49 2.57
C MET A 278 -4.40 7.29 3.81
N VAL A 279 -4.98 8.45 3.57
CA VAL A 279 -5.48 9.36 4.61
C VAL A 279 -6.85 9.92 4.21
N ALA A 280 -7.58 10.45 5.17
CA ALA A 280 -8.79 11.22 4.87
C ALA A 280 -8.42 12.55 4.17
N PRO A 281 -9.36 13.15 3.39
CA PRO A 281 -9.12 14.44 2.75
C PRO A 281 -8.76 15.57 3.73
N GLU A 282 -9.21 15.47 4.98
CA GLU A 282 -8.96 16.45 6.05
C GLU A 282 -7.57 16.32 6.71
N PHE A 283 -6.78 15.33 6.32
CA PHE A 283 -5.43 15.17 6.87
C PHE A 283 -4.55 16.38 6.53
N SER A 284 -3.60 16.72 7.41
CA SER A 284 -2.75 17.91 7.21
C SER A 284 -1.86 17.81 5.97
N ASP A 285 -1.90 18.83 5.10
CA ASP A 285 -1.02 18.92 3.92
C ASP A 285 0.46 18.89 4.31
N GLU A 286 0.85 19.58 5.38
CA GLU A 286 2.23 19.60 5.86
C GLU A 286 2.69 18.21 6.31
N VAL A 287 1.84 17.51 7.04
CA VAL A 287 2.16 16.16 7.54
C VAL A 287 2.21 15.17 6.39
N ALA A 288 1.24 15.20 5.48
CA ALA A 288 1.24 14.35 4.29
C ALA A 288 2.49 14.57 3.44
N TYR A 289 2.90 15.82 3.25
CA TYR A 289 4.16 16.16 2.57
C TYR A 289 5.38 15.54 3.27
N LYS A 290 5.51 15.73 4.59
CA LYS A 290 6.62 15.17 5.37
C LYS A 290 6.67 13.64 5.33
N VAL A 291 5.51 12.98 5.45
CA VAL A 291 5.41 11.50 5.38
C VAL A 291 5.78 11.00 3.99
N THR A 292 5.26 11.62 2.93
CA THR A 292 5.58 11.22 1.55
C THR A 292 7.06 11.39 1.25
N LYS A 293 7.65 12.52 1.70
CA LYS A 293 9.08 12.78 1.56
C LYS A 293 9.93 11.77 2.33
N LEU A 294 9.54 11.43 3.57
CA LEU A 294 10.18 10.37 4.36
C LEU A 294 10.21 9.05 3.59
N ILE A 295 9.09 8.66 2.95
CA ILE A 295 9.01 7.42 2.18
C ILE A 295 9.92 7.49 0.95
N LEU A 296 9.86 8.58 0.17
CA LEU A 296 10.68 8.78 -1.04
C LEU A 296 12.18 8.72 -0.73
N GLU A 297 12.62 9.40 0.32
CA GLU A 297 14.03 9.49 0.69
C GLU A 297 14.58 8.18 1.28
N ASN A 298 13.72 7.25 1.69
CA ASN A 298 14.09 6.01 2.35
C ASN A 298 13.50 4.76 1.67
N ILE A 299 13.08 4.88 0.42
CA ILE A 299 12.32 3.84 -0.30
C ILE A 299 13.03 2.49 -0.35
N GLU A 300 14.36 2.49 -0.51
CA GLU A 300 15.17 1.27 -0.56
C GLU A 300 15.17 0.49 0.76
N GLN A 301 15.02 1.17 1.90
CA GLN A 301 15.02 0.54 3.21
C GLN A 301 13.84 -0.41 3.42
N PHE A 302 12.72 -0.22 2.72
CA PHE A 302 11.57 -1.12 2.84
C PHE A 302 11.91 -2.55 2.42
N GLY A 303 12.85 -2.71 1.49
CA GLY A 303 13.37 -4.02 1.07
C GLY A 303 14.09 -4.82 2.15
N ASP A 304 14.55 -4.17 3.22
CA ASP A 304 15.20 -4.82 4.36
C ASP A 304 14.18 -5.46 5.31
N TYR A 305 12.94 -4.97 5.32
CA TYR A 305 11.87 -5.48 6.17
C TYR A 305 11.04 -6.57 5.49
N GLN A 306 10.82 -6.43 4.18
CA GLN A 306 10.06 -7.38 3.39
C GLN A 306 10.55 -7.42 1.94
N ALA A 307 10.62 -8.63 1.36
CA ALA A 307 11.11 -8.81 0.00
C ALA A 307 10.35 -7.95 -1.04
N THR A 308 9.02 -7.82 -0.90
CA THR A 308 8.22 -6.99 -1.80
C THR A 308 8.51 -5.49 -1.69
N GLY A 309 9.12 -5.03 -0.59
CA GLY A 309 9.61 -3.66 -0.47
C GLY A 309 10.69 -3.32 -1.51
N LYS A 310 11.41 -4.33 -2.03
CA LYS A 310 12.37 -4.14 -3.13
C LYS A 310 11.70 -3.80 -4.47
N LEU A 311 10.39 -3.99 -4.58
CA LEU A 311 9.61 -3.59 -5.76
C LEU A 311 9.08 -2.15 -5.64
N MET A 312 9.23 -1.49 -4.51
CA MET A 312 8.86 -0.08 -4.41
C MET A 312 9.78 0.75 -5.31
N SER A 313 9.18 1.65 -6.07
CA SER A 313 9.84 2.67 -6.88
C SER A 313 9.11 4.00 -6.74
N PRO A 314 9.78 5.16 -6.90
CA PRO A 314 9.14 6.46 -6.78
C PRO A 314 7.90 6.59 -7.66
N GLU A 315 7.99 6.19 -8.92
CA GLU A 315 6.88 6.20 -9.88
C GLU A 315 5.80 5.16 -9.51
N GLY A 316 6.21 3.99 -8.99
CA GLY A 316 5.32 2.94 -8.50
C GLY A 316 4.44 3.40 -7.33
N MET A 317 4.93 4.35 -6.51
CA MET A 317 4.17 4.89 -5.37
C MET A 317 2.87 5.60 -5.77
N ILE A 318 2.75 6.07 -7.01
CA ILE A 318 1.58 6.79 -7.54
C ILE A 318 0.92 6.05 -8.70
N TYR A 319 1.45 4.90 -9.11
CA TYR A 319 0.97 4.17 -10.27
C TYR A 319 -0.50 3.76 -10.14
N GLY A 320 -1.28 4.05 -11.18
CA GLY A 320 -2.71 3.68 -11.24
C GLY A 320 -3.67 4.62 -10.50
N TRP A 321 -3.19 5.77 -10.03
CA TRP A 321 -4.01 6.79 -9.39
C TRP A 321 -4.10 8.06 -10.23
N ASP A 322 -5.30 8.66 -10.25
CA ASP A 322 -5.49 9.98 -10.81
C ASP A 322 -4.96 11.05 -9.84
N ILE A 323 -4.49 12.18 -10.38
CA ILE A 323 -3.90 13.28 -9.58
C ILE A 323 -4.86 13.76 -8.48
N GLU A 324 -6.15 13.78 -8.78
CA GLU A 324 -7.19 14.20 -7.85
C GLU A 324 -7.39 13.24 -6.67
N ASP A 325 -6.98 11.98 -6.78
CA ASP A 325 -7.04 10.99 -5.70
C ASP A 325 -5.76 10.99 -4.83
N ILE A 326 -4.72 11.74 -5.20
CA ILE A 326 -3.51 11.93 -4.41
C ILE A 326 -3.74 13.06 -3.41
N HIS A 327 -3.25 12.90 -2.17
CA HIS A 327 -3.37 13.95 -1.16
C HIS A 327 -2.55 15.19 -1.56
N PRO A 328 -3.07 16.45 -1.39
CA PRO A 328 -2.37 17.66 -1.84
C PRO A 328 -0.94 17.79 -1.30
N GLY A 329 -0.71 17.45 -0.02
CA GLY A 329 0.61 17.45 0.58
C GLY A 329 1.53 16.39 -0.04
N ALA A 330 1.02 15.18 -0.33
CA ALA A 330 1.76 14.15 -1.04
C ALA A 330 2.09 14.58 -2.48
N LEU A 331 1.12 15.16 -3.17
CA LEU A 331 1.29 15.69 -4.53
C LEU A 331 2.41 16.73 -4.60
N LYS A 332 2.51 17.62 -3.58
CA LYS A 332 3.63 18.56 -3.48
C LYS A 332 4.98 17.85 -3.40
N ALA A 333 5.10 16.80 -2.59
CA ALA A 333 6.35 16.03 -2.47
C ALA A 333 6.71 15.32 -3.79
N TYR A 334 5.73 14.76 -4.50
CA TYR A 334 5.93 14.13 -5.78
C TYR A 334 6.35 15.11 -6.88
N ARG A 335 5.79 16.34 -6.88
CA ARG A 335 6.22 17.41 -7.80
C ARG A 335 7.65 17.85 -7.55
N GLU A 336 8.02 18.03 -6.28
CA GLU A 336 9.41 18.37 -5.90
C GLU A 336 10.40 17.27 -6.28
N ALA A 337 9.96 16.01 -6.28
CA ALA A 337 10.75 14.86 -6.75
C ALA A 337 10.76 14.72 -8.29
N GLY A 338 10.02 15.55 -9.03
CA GLY A 338 9.94 15.50 -10.51
C GLY A 338 9.15 14.32 -11.07
N LEU A 339 8.25 13.74 -10.29
CA LEU A 339 7.44 12.58 -10.68
C LEU A 339 6.10 12.98 -11.32
N ILE A 340 5.66 14.19 -11.08
CA ILE A 340 4.41 14.77 -11.60
C ILE A 340 4.71 16.23 -11.99
N ASP A 341 4.12 16.70 -13.08
CA ASP A 341 4.20 18.09 -13.55
C ASP A 341 3.43 19.09 -12.69
#